data_99bd0a919205b8e3170aa5fa15ab20a9
#
_entry.id   99bd0a919205b8e3170aa5fa15ab20a9
#
_cell.length_a   1.000
_cell.length_b   1.000
_cell.length_c   1.000
_cell.angle_alpha   90.00
_cell.angle_beta   90.00
_cell.angle_gamma   90.00
#
_symmetry.space_group_name_H-M   'P 1'
#
loop_
_entity.id
_entity.type
_entity.pdbx_description
1 polymer ?
#
loop_
_entity_poly.entity_id
_entity_poly.type
_entity_poly.pdbx_seq_one_letter_code
_entity_poly.pdbx_strand_id
1 'polypeptide(L)'
;IAVGFEWRKETYFQKAGDEASYIAGPFALEPPLGLNQGFSIGSNGFPGYQPQSAGHWSRSNWALYADLEFYVTESWQFGVATRVEHFSDFGSTFDGKLSTRYKLNDVFALRGSVNTGFKAPTIGQSNVINVTTAYGINGLEDQATLPPTDLISLQLGATPLTPEESVNFSLGLVMQASEN
;
A
#
# COMPACT_ATOMS: atom_id res chain seq x y z
N ILE A 1 22.03 14.32 -16.78
CA ILE A 1 21.82 12.86 -16.72
C ILE A 1 22.00 12.43 -15.27
N ALA A 2 21.03 11.69 -14.71
CA ALA A 2 21.13 11.03 -13.43
C ALA A 2 20.90 9.52 -13.62
N VAL A 3 21.68 8.70 -12.95
CA VAL A 3 21.50 7.25 -12.89
C VAL A 3 21.72 6.80 -11.47
N GLY A 4 21.00 5.80 -11.03
CA GLY A 4 21.17 5.30 -9.68
C GLY A 4 20.67 3.88 -9.50
N PHE A 5 21.15 3.31 -8.40
CA PHE A 5 20.76 2.02 -7.89
C PHE A 5 20.25 2.19 -6.46
N GLU A 6 19.20 1.49 -6.12
CA GLU A 6 18.65 1.44 -4.76
C GLU A 6 18.46 -0.02 -4.36
N TRP A 7 18.78 -0.33 -3.12
CA TRP A 7 18.38 -1.57 -2.48
C TRP A 7 17.73 -1.25 -1.15
N ARG A 8 16.60 -1.89 -0.87
CA ARG A 8 15.83 -1.67 0.36
C ARG A 8 15.33 -2.99 0.92
N LYS A 9 15.33 -3.10 2.23
CA LYS A 9 14.66 -4.17 2.97
C LYS A 9 13.63 -3.55 3.90
N GLU A 10 12.41 -4.04 3.81
CA GLU A 10 11.30 -3.65 4.68
C GLU A 10 10.92 -4.82 5.57
N THR A 11 10.56 -4.52 6.79
CA THR A 11 10.11 -5.50 7.76
C THR A 11 8.84 -5.01 8.41
N TYR A 12 7.86 -5.88 8.48
CA TYR A 12 6.60 -5.67 9.19
C TYR A 12 6.48 -6.73 10.28
N PHE A 13 6.17 -6.30 11.49
CA PHE A 13 5.88 -7.20 12.58
C PHE A 13 4.59 -6.81 13.29
N GLN A 14 3.85 -7.80 13.74
CA GLN A 14 2.63 -7.63 14.52
C GLN A 14 2.72 -8.51 15.77
N LYS A 15 2.41 -7.93 16.91
CA LYS A 15 2.36 -8.64 18.19
C LYS A 15 0.91 -8.83 18.59
N ALA A 16 0.63 -9.90 19.33
CA ALA A 16 -0.65 -10.05 20.00
C ALA A 16 -0.86 -8.89 21.00
N GLY A 17 -2.10 -8.47 21.15
CA GLY A 17 -2.52 -7.55 22.19
C GLY A 17 -2.52 -8.21 23.57
N ASP A 18 -2.88 -7.42 24.59
CA ASP A 18 -3.15 -7.98 25.92
C ASP A 18 -4.32 -8.95 25.83
N GLU A 19 -4.24 -10.06 26.54
CA GLU A 19 -5.23 -11.14 26.47
C GLU A 19 -6.66 -10.64 26.69
N ALA A 20 -6.87 -9.77 27.67
CA ALA A 20 -8.18 -9.17 27.95
C ALA A 20 -8.75 -8.35 26.80
N SER A 21 -7.91 -7.93 25.82
CA SER A 21 -8.35 -7.13 24.68
C SER A 21 -9.00 -7.94 23.54
N TYR A 22 -8.89 -9.28 23.55
CA TYR A 22 -9.43 -10.13 22.49
C TYR A 22 -10.18 -11.37 22.97
N ILE A 23 -10.12 -11.75 24.26
CA ILE A 23 -10.87 -12.91 24.77
C ILE A 23 -12.30 -12.52 25.16
N ALA A 24 -13.17 -13.53 25.16
CA ALA A 24 -14.49 -13.43 25.78
C ALA A 24 -14.34 -13.46 27.30
N GLY A 25 -14.69 -12.37 27.98
CA GLY A 25 -14.76 -12.33 29.43
C GLY A 25 -15.95 -13.13 29.98
N PRO A 26 -16.04 -13.35 31.32
CA PRO A 26 -17.09 -14.18 31.92
C PRO A 26 -18.50 -13.67 31.61
N PHE A 27 -18.68 -12.36 31.49
CA PHE A 27 -19.99 -11.78 31.15
C PHE A 27 -20.35 -11.87 29.66
N ALA A 28 -19.38 -12.15 28.78
CA ALA A 28 -19.65 -12.42 27.39
C ALA A 28 -20.16 -13.87 27.17
N LEU A 29 -19.79 -14.78 28.06
CA LEU A 29 -20.20 -16.20 28.00
C LEU A 29 -21.58 -16.45 28.60
N GLU A 30 -22.01 -15.63 29.57
CA GLU A 30 -23.31 -15.75 30.23
C GLU A 30 -24.18 -14.55 29.82
N PRO A 31 -25.23 -14.76 29.03
CA PRO A 31 -26.16 -13.67 28.71
C PRO A 31 -26.80 -13.17 30.02
N PRO A 32 -26.69 -11.89 30.36
CA PRO A 32 -27.28 -11.36 31.57
C PRO A 32 -28.79 -11.46 31.49
N LEU A 33 -29.38 -12.18 32.44
CA LEU A 33 -30.81 -12.17 32.74
C LEU A 33 -31.75 -12.46 31.55
N GLY A 34 -31.44 -13.43 30.72
CA GLY A 34 -32.40 -13.94 29.69
C GLY A 34 -32.58 -13.01 28.48
N LEU A 35 -31.76 -11.98 28.32
CA LEU A 35 -31.92 -10.99 27.24
C LEU A 35 -31.15 -11.33 25.95
N ASN A 36 -30.50 -12.45 25.82
CA ASN A 36 -29.73 -12.87 24.65
C ASN A 36 -28.75 -11.81 24.09
N GLN A 37 -28.36 -10.82 24.86
CA GLN A 37 -27.42 -9.79 24.52
C GLN A 37 -26.15 -10.01 25.34
N GLY A 38 -25.23 -10.78 24.79
CA GLY A 38 -23.87 -10.90 25.35
C GLY A 38 -23.15 -9.57 25.31
N PHE A 39 -22.26 -9.32 26.27
CA PHE A 39 -21.35 -8.19 26.21
C PHE A 39 -20.36 -8.38 25.06
N SER A 40 -19.86 -7.28 24.53
CA SER A 40 -18.81 -7.29 23.51
C SER A 40 -17.59 -8.08 23.96
N ILE A 41 -16.97 -8.82 23.04
CA ILE A 41 -15.77 -9.61 23.29
C ILE A 41 -14.55 -8.68 23.15
N GLY A 42 -13.61 -8.82 24.06
CA GLY A 42 -12.42 -8.01 24.11
C GLY A 42 -12.67 -6.54 24.46
N SER A 43 -11.81 -5.65 23.96
CA SER A 43 -11.95 -4.21 24.20
C SER A 43 -13.05 -3.61 23.33
N ASN A 44 -13.77 -2.64 23.90
CA ASN A 44 -14.82 -1.91 23.18
C ASN A 44 -14.22 -1.04 22.06
N GLY A 45 -14.79 -1.14 20.87
CA GLY A 45 -14.46 -0.36 19.71
C GLY A 45 -13.36 -0.96 18.83
N PHE A 46 -12.24 -1.38 19.39
CA PHE A 46 -11.15 -2.00 18.64
C PHE A 46 -10.57 -3.20 19.40
N PRO A 47 -10.93 -4.44 19.04
CA PRO A 47 -10.38 -5.63 19.67
C PRO A 47 -8.88 -5.75 19.42
N GLY A 48 -8.14 -6.24 20.41
CA GLY A 48 -6.72 -6.54 20.26
C GLY A 48 -6.47 -7.68 19.28
N TYR A 49 -5.30 -7.67 18.67
CA TYR A 49 -4.90 -8.78 17.82
C TYR A 49 -4.71 -10.07 18.62
N GLN A 50 -5.27 -11.15 18.12
CA GLN A 50 -5.09 -12.48 18.70
C GLN A 50 -3.70 -13.04 18.41
N PRO A 51 -3.19 -14.03 19.17
CA PRO A 51 -1.88 -14.65 18.94
C PRO A 51 -1.68 -15.20 17.52
N GLN A 52 -2.71 -15.72 16.90
CA GLN A 52 -2.68 -16.21 15.51
C GLN A 52 -2.50 -15.11 14.46
N SER A 53 -2.79 -13.86 14.81
CA SER A 53 -2.53 -12.69 13.98
C SER A 53 -1.10 -12.16 14.13
N ALA A 54 -0.35 -12.65 15.12
CA ALA A 54 1.03 -12.23 15.35
C ALA A 54 1.97 -12.85 14.32
N GLY A 55 2.95 -12.07 13.88
CA GLY A 55 3.93 -12.55 12.91
C GLY A 55 5.01 -11.53 12.60
N HIS A 56 5.95 -11.98 11.80
CA HIS A 56 7.09 -11.19 11.35
C HIS A 56 7.36 -11.49 9.88
N TRP A 57 7.26 -10.49 9.03
CA TRP A 57 7.41 -10.62 7.59
C TRP A 57 8.38 -9.58 7.05
N SER A 58 9.09 -9.93 6.00
CA SER A 58 10.02 -8.99 5.35
C SER A 58 9.99 -9.17 3.84
N ARG A 59 10.28 -8.08 3.14
CA ARG A 59 10.59 -8.11 1.70
C ARG A 59 11.82 -7.27 1.43
N SER A 60 12.48 -7.58 0.35
CA SER A 60 13.53 -6.74 -0.22
C SER A 60 13.17 -6.33 -1.63
N ASN A 61 13.65 -5.16 -2.04
CA ASN A 61 13.61 -4.74 -3.43
C ASN A 61 14.94 -4.12 -3.84
N TRP A 62 15.22 -4.20 -5.12
CA TRP A 62 16.25 -3.42 -5.77
C TRP A 62 15.64 -2.66 -6.94
N ALA A 63 16.22 -1.50 -7.23
CA ALA A 63 15.78 -0.65 -8.33
C ALA A 63 16.98 -0.07 -9.08
N LEU A 64 16.79 0.10 -10.38
CA LEU A 64 17.66 0.87 -11.25
C LEU A 64 16.84 2.00 -11.87
N TYR A 65 17.39 3.18 -11.91
CA TYR A 65 16.74 4.31 -12.56
C TYR A 65 17.71 5.14 -13.38
N ALA A 66 17.18 5.76 -14.41
CA ALA A 66 17.86 6.73 -15.24
C ALA A 66 16.93 7.92 -15.52
N ASP A 67 17.49 9.12 -15.48
CA ASP A 67 16.81 10.37 -15.82
C ASP A 67 17.71 11.16 -16.76
N LEU A 68 17.14 11.61 -17.88
CA LEU A 68 17.81 12.37 -18.90
C LEU A 68 17.02 13.66 -19.18
N GLU A 69 17.62 14.80 -18.95
CA GLU A 69 17.09 16.08 -19.38
C GLU A 69 17.98 16.68 -20.47
N PHE A 70 17.36 17.21 -21.51
CA PHE A 70 18.06 17.82 -22.64
C PHE A 70 17.25 18.94 -23.28
N TYR A 71 17.95 19.86 -23.90
CA TYR A 71 17.39 20.95 -24.68
C TYR A 71 17.45 20.59 -26.17
N VAL A 72 16.28 20.59 -26.83
CA VAL A 72 16.19 20.44 -28.29
C VAL A 72 16.48 21.77 -28.97
N THR A 73 16.04 22.86 -28.35
CA THR A 73 16.36 24.24 -28.69
C THR A 73 16.51 25.04 -27.40
N GLU A 74 16.95 26.29 -27.45
CA GLU A 74 17.04 27.18 -26.28
C GLU A 74 15.69 27.36 -25.55
N SER A 75 14.59 27.20 -26.29
CA SER A 75 13.24 27.36 -25.76
C SER A 75 12.54 26.06 -25.43
N TRP A 76 13.07 24.89 -25.85
CA TRP A 76 12.37 23.63 -25.73
C TRP A 76 13.21 22.56 -25.02
N GLN A 77 12.75 22.21 -23.83
CA GLN A 77 13.37 21.21 -22.96
C GLN A 77 12.52 19.95 -22.89
N PHE A 78 13.17 18.81 -22.89
CA PHE A 78 12.56 17.50 -22.63
C PHE A 78 13.23 16.80 -21.43
N GLY A 79 12.45 15.99 -20.74
CA GLY A 79 12.93 15.05 -19.74
C GLY A 79 12.36 13.68 -20.01
N VAL A 80 13.21 12.66 -19.95
CA VAL A 80 12.84 11.24 -20.03
C VAL A 80 13.41 10.54 -18.81
N ALA A 81 12.55 9.87 -18.04
CA ALA A 81 12.99 9.07 -16.91
C ALA A 81 12.41 7.67 -16.99
N THR A 82 13.14 6.71 -16.47
CA THR A 82 12.70 5.33 -16.35
C THR A 82 13.19 4.71 -15.05
N ARG A 83 12.39 3.81 -14.49
CA ARG A 83 12.72 3.04 -13.30
C ARG A 83 12.25 1.60 -13.46
N VAL A 84 13.14 0.67 -13.15
CA VAL A 84 12.85 -0.77 -13.05
C VAL A 84 13.06 -1.17 -11.62
N GLU A 85 12.09 -1.84 -11.03
CA GLU A 85 12.19 -2.40 -9.68
C GLU A 85 11.89 -3.89 -9.69
N HIS A 86 12.52 -4.60 -8.78
CA HIS A 86 12.21 -6.01 -8.51
C HIS A 86 12.01 -6.22 -7.02
N PHE A 87 10.86 -6.76 -6.67
CA PHE A 87 10.45 -7.08 -5.31
C PHE A 87 10.47 -8.58 -5.09
N SER A 88 10.90 -9.01 -3.90
CA SER A 88 11.03 -10.42 -3.56
C SER A 88 9.70 -11.17 -3.42
N ASP A 89 8.57 -10.45 -3.32
CA ASP A 89 7.25 -11.02 -3.04
C ASP A 89 6.30 -11.03 -4.25
N PHE A 90 6.30 -10.00 -5.10
CA PHE A 90 5.35 -9.92 -6.21
C PHE A 90 6.00 -9.71 -7.61
N GLY A 91 7.32 -9.63 -7.69
CA GLY A 91 8.04 -9.55 -8.97
C GLY A 91 8.47 -8.14 -9.36
N SER A 92 8.43 -7.83 -10.66
CA SER A 92 9.05 -6.61 -11.21
C SER A 92 8.02 -5.62 -11.71
N THR A 93 8.37 -4.33 -11.59
CA THR A 93 7.63 -3.18 -12.14
C THR A 93 8.53 -2.38 -13.08
N PHE A 94 7.90 -1.69 -14.02
CA PHE A 94 8.58 -0.77 -14.94
C PHE A 94 7.76 0.52 -15.02
N ASP A 95 8.42 1.64 -14.74
CA ASP A 95 7.82 2.96 -14.82
C ASP A 95 8.61 3.88 -15.73
N GLY A 96 7.88 4.76 -16.40
CA GLY A 96 8.44 5.74 -17.30
C GLY A 96 7.80 7.12 -17.13
N LYS A 97 8.55 8.15 -17.44
CA LYS A 97 8.10 9.54 -17.47
C LYS A 97 8.63 10.24 -18.70
N LEU A 98 7.75 10.96 -19.36
CA LEU A 98 8.11 11.95 -20.37
C LEU A 98 7.62 13.30 -19.91
N SER A 99 8.49 14.31 -19.95
CA SER A 99 8.15 15.68 -19.60
C SER A 99 8.67 16.65 -20.65
N THR A 100 8.01 17.77 -20.78
CA THR A 100 8.40 18.83 -21.70
C THR A 100 8.12 20.20 -21.11
N ARG A 101 8.95 21.17 -21.45
CA ARG A 101 8.77 22.57 -21.15
C ARG A 101 9.12 23.40 -22.38
N TYR A 102 8.19 24.21 -22.84
CA TYR A 102 8.35 25.10 -23.98
C TYR A 102 8.19 26.55 -23.56
N LYS A 103 9.22 27.36 -23.73
CA LYS A 103 9.16 28.81 -23.50
C LYS A 103 8.48 29.48 -24.70
N LEU A 104 7.31 30.09 -24.45
CA LEU A 104 6.61 30.90 -25.45
C LEU A 104 7.29 32.25 -25.63
N ASN A 105 7.77 32.84 -24.54
CA ASN A 105 8.54 34.08 -24.45
C ASN A 105 9.21 34.15 -23.06
N ASP A 106 9.82 35.30 -22.71
CA ASP A 106 10.49 35.48 -21.42
C ASP A 106 9.56 35.46 -20.21
N VAL A 107 8.25 35.65 -20.41
CA VAL A 107 7.25 35.69 -19.35
C VAL A 107 6.51 34.36 -19.24
N PHE A 108 6.21 33.69 -20.34
CA PHE A 108 5.35 32.52 -20.36
C PHE A 108 6.07 31.26 -20.85
N ALA A 109 5.82 30.16 -20.17
CA ALA A 109 6.21 28.83 -20.61
C ALA A 109 5.08 27.82 -20.38
N LEU A 110 4.90 26.90 -21.32
CA LEU A 110 4.05 25.72 -21.18
C LEU A 110 4.88 24.57 -20.65
N ARG A 111 4.27 23.74 -19.82
CA ARG A 111 4.85 22.46 -19.36
C ARG A 111 3.82 21.35 -19.46
N GLY A 112 4.28 20.16 -19.76
CA GLY A 112 3.44 18.97 -19.76
C GLY A 112 4.24 17.75 -19.35
N SER A 113 3.57 16.77 -18.79
CA SER A 113 4.18 15.46 -18.54
C SER A 113 3.15 14.34 -18.62
N VAL A 114 3.64 13.16 -18.96
CA VAL A 114 2.96 11.88 -18.80
C VAL A 114 3.88 10.94 -18.08
N ASN A 115 3.36 10.21 -17.11
CA ASN A 115 4.13 9.18 -16.41
C ASN A 115 3.25 8.03 -15.96
N THR A 116 3.85 6.85 -15.87
CA THR A 116 3.30 5.72 -15.15
C THR A 116 3.79 5.73 -13.70
N GLY A 117 3.13 4.98 -12.86
CA GLY A 117 3.53 4.75 -11.48
C GLY A 117 2.80 3.54 -10.93
N PHE A 118 3.31 2.98 -9.86
CA PHE A 118 2.67 1.87 -9.17
C PHE A 118 2.68 2.07 -7.66
N LYS A 119 1.83 1.30 -6.99
CA LYS A 119 1.84 1.16 -5.55
C LYS A 119 1.89 -0.32 -5.19
N ALA A 120 2.97 -0.72 -4.55
CA ALA A 120 3.15 -2.08 -4.07
C ALA A 120 2.11 -2.42 -2.98
N PRO A 121 1.56 -3.64 -2.95
CA PRO A 121 0.83 -4.13 -1.80
C PRO A 121 1.68 -3.99 -0.55
N THR A 122 1.09 -3.63 0.58
CA THR A 122 1.85 -3.61 1.82
C THR A 122 2.15 -5.04 2.31
N ILE A 123 3.24 -5.21 3.04
CA ILE A 123 3.60 -6.52 3.63
C ILE A 123 2.46 -7.01 4.54
N GLY A 124 1.81 -6.10 5.28
CA GLY A 124 0.65 -6.43 6.11
C GLY A 124 -0.53 -6.97 5.31
N GLN A 125 -0.92 -6.29 4.22
CA GLN A 125 -2.02 -6.76 3.36
C GLN A 125 -1.79 -8.16 2.77
N SER A 126 -0.55 -8.49 2.47
CA SER A 126 -0.20 -9.78 1.86
C SER A 126 -0.10 -10.93 2.86
N ASN A 127 0.03 -10.65 4.17
CA ASN A 127 0.42 -11.69 5.13
C ASN A 127 -0.39 -11.71 6.43
N VAL A 128 -1.01 -10.60 6.82
CA VAL A 128 -1.67 -10.51 8.13
C VAL A 128 -2.99 -11.26 8.13
N ILE A 129 -3.17 -12.13 9.11
CA ILE A 129 -4.46 -12.71 9.49
C ILE A 129 -5.08 -11.82 10.55
N ASN A 130 -6.30 -11.38 10.36
CA ASN A 130 -7.06 -10.67 11.39
C ASN A 130 -8.22 -11.54 11.84
N VAL A 131 -8.21 -11.92 13.11
CA VAL A 131 -9.25 -12.76 13.71
C VAL A 131 -9.94 -11.97 14.80
N THR A 132 -11.27 -11.99 14.75
CA THR A 132 -12.14 -11.42 15.78
C THR A 132 -13.16 -12.46 16.21
N THR A 133 -13.47 -12.52 17.48
CA THR A 133 -14.52 -13.39 18.01
C THR A 133 -15.82 -12.59 18.11
N ALA A 134 -16.89 -13.11 17.56
CA ALA A 134 -18.22 -12.50 17.59
C ALA A 134 -19.30 -13.53 17.96
N TYR A 135 -20.48 -13.06 18.35
CA TYR A 135 -21.63 -13.92 18.49
C TYR A 135 -22.25 -14.26 17.14
N GLY A 136 -22.21 -15.52 16.77
CA GLY A 136 -22.91 -16.08 15.63
C GLY A 136 -24.18 -16.87 16.04
N ILE A 137 -24.76 -17.60 15.10
CA ILE A 137 -25.97 -18.39 15.29
C ILE A 137 -25.75 -19.52 16.31
N ASN A 138 -24.55 -20.08 16.37
CA ASN A 138 -24.19 -21.21 17.21
C ASN A 138 -23.44 -20.81 18.50
N GLY A 139 -23.41 -19.52 18.85
CA GLY A 139 -22.69 -19.00 20.01
C GLY A 139 -21.47 -18.17 19.57
N LEU A 140 -20.36 -18.28 20.30
CA LEU A 140 -19.11 -17.58 19.94
C LEU A 140 -18.46 -18.23 18.73
N GLU A 141 -18.20 -17.45 17.72
CA GLU A 141 -17.58 -17.86 16.47
C GLU A 141 -16.39 -16.93 16.13
N ASP A 142 -15.26 -17.52 15.72
CA ASP A 142 -14.13 -16.75 15.21
C ASP A 142 -14.35 -16.40 13.73
N GLN A 143 -14.27 -15.12 13.44
CA GLN A 143 -14.35 -14.56 12.09
C GLN A 143 -12.96 -14.08 11.68
N ALA A 144 -12.45 -14.60 10.57
CA ALA A 144 -11.12 -14.27 10.09
C ALA A 144 -11.17 -13.52 8.75
N THR A 145 -10.40 -12.44 8.67
CA THR A 145 -9.93 -11.89 7.38
C THR A 145 -8.58 -12.53 7.10
N LEU A 146 -8.54 -13.36 6.06
CA LEU A 146 -7.34 -14.10 5.68
C LEU A 146 -6.60 -13.37 4.55
N PRO A 147 -5.26 -13.43 4.51
CA PRO A 147 -4.51 -12.92 3.39
C PRO A 147 -4.81 -13.74 2.12
N PRO A 148 -4.69 -13.16 0.92
CA PRO A 148 -5.00 -13.87 -0.32
C PRO A 148 -4.08 -15.06 -0.61
N THR A 149 -2.95 -15.17 0.06
CA THR A 149 -2.00 -16.29 -0.02
C THR A 149 -2.29 -17.44 0.95
N ASP A 150 -3.27 -17.27 1.84
CA ASP A 150 -3.72 -18.34 2.73
C ASP A 150 -4.37 -19.49 1.93
N LEU A 151 -4.18 -20.74 2.41
CA LEU A 151 -4.70 -21.92 1.71
C LEU A 151 -6.22 -21.88 1.54
N ILE A 152 -6.95 -21.39 2.55
CA ILE A 152 -8.41 -21.26 2.50
C ILE A 152 -8.80 -20.20 1.46
N SER A 153 -8.13 -19.05 1.48
CA SER A 153 -8.35 -17.99 0.50
C SER A 153 -8.12 -18.48 -0.93
N LEU A 154 -7.03 -19.21 -1.17
CA LEU A 154 -6.73 -19.79 -2.47
C LEU A 154 -7.77 -20.80 -2.93
N GLN A 155 -8.28 -21.66 -2.03
CA GLN A 155 -9.37 -22.60 -2.33
C GLN A 155 -10.69 -21.89 -2.66
N LEU A 156 -10.91 -20.70 -2.10
CA LEU A 156 -12.06 -19.85 -2.41
C LEU A 156 -11.86 -18.97 -3.66
N GLY A 157 -10.74 -19.11 -4.36
CA GLY A 157 -10.46 -18.41 -5.60
C GLY A 157 -9.71 -17.08 -5.45
N ALA A 158 -9.15 -16.79 -4.27
CA ALA A 158 -8.27 -15.63 -4.12
C ALA A 158 -6.99 -15.78 -4.96
N THR A 159 -6.46 -14.64 -5.40
CA THR A 159 -5.19 -14.56 -6.11
C THR A 159 -4.21 -13.71 -5.31
N PRO A 160 -2.89 -13.95 -5.41
CA PRO A 160 -1.89 -13.07 -4.82
C PRO A 160 -2.11 -11.62 -5.23
N LEU A 161 -1.81 -10.69 -4.32
CA LEU A 161 -1.93 -9.27 -4.62
C LEU A 161 -0.92 -8.86 -5.68
N THR A 162 -1.39 -8.03 -6.61
CA THR A 162 -0.55 -7.37 -7.61
C THR A 162 -0.43 -5.88 -7.30
N PRO A 163 0.60 -5.20 -7.79
CA PRO A 163 0.70 -3.74 -7.66
C PRO A 163 -0.51 -3.03 -8.28
N GLU A 164 -0.93 -1.95 -7.65
CA GLU A 164 -1.84 -0.97 -8.27
C GLU A 164 -1.03 -0.16 -9.27
N GLU A 165 -1.54 0.02 -10.48
CA GLU A 165 -0.88 0.78 -11.54
C GLU A 165 -1.62 2.08 -11.81
N SER A 166 -0.90 3.12 -12.21
CA SER A 166 -1.45 4.41 -12.56
C SER A 166 -0.78 5.00 -13.80
N VAL A 167 -1.57 5.79 -14.54
CA VAL A 167 -1.06 6.66 -15.60
C VAL A 167 -1.50 8.10 -15.26
N ASN A 168 -0.56 9.02 -15.24
CA ASN A 168 -0.79 10.37 -14.83
C ASN A 168 -0.43 11.34 -15.95
N PHE A 169 -1.24 12.38 -16.12
CA PHE A 169 -1.03 13.46 -17.08
C PHE A 169 -1.03 14.78 -16.34
N SER A 170 -0.14 15.68 -16.74
CA SER A 170 -0.16 17.06 -16.26
C SER A 170 0.06 18.04 -17.41
N LEU A 171 -0.64 19.17 -17.32
CA LEU A 171 -0.43 20.32 -18.19
C LEU A 171 -0.45 21.58 -17.32
N GLY A 172 0.45 22.50 -17.58
CA GLY A 172 0.57 23.73 -16.82
C GLY A 172 1.13 24.89 -17.61
N LEU A 173 0.73 26.10 -17.24
CA LEU A 173 1.31 27.35 -17.68
C LEU A 173 2.16 27.91 -16.54
N VAL A 174 3.37 28.32 -16.87
CA VAL A 174 4.28 29.02 -15.96
C VAL A 174 4.36 30.47 -16.42
N MET A 175 4.16 31.39 -15.48
CA MET A 175 4.35 32.84 -15.70
C MET A 175 5.46 33.31 -14.76
N GLN A 176 6.47 33.94 -15.32
CA GLN A 176 7.54 34.59 -14.58
C GLN A 176 7.21 36.07 -14.45
N ALA A 177 6.93 36.53 -13.22
CA ALA A 177 6.78 37.97 -12.99
C ALA A 177 8.11 38.68 -13.26
N SER A 178 8.05 39.78 -13.98
CA SER A 178 9.22 40.65 -14.13
C SER A 178 9.55 41.27 -12.79
N GLU A 179 10.76 41.12 -12.31
CA GLU A 179 11.27 41.95 -11.24
C GLU A 179 11.54 43.34 -11.81
N ASN A 180 10.81 44.38 -11.37
CA ASN A 180 11.09 45.79 -11.64
C ASN A 180 12.20 46.24 -10.72
#